data_1ee7ebcc5a9effe832bccb3a2515ddc4
#
_entry.id   1ee7ebcc5a9effe832bccb3a2515ddc4
#
_cell.length_a   1.000
_cell.length_b   1.000
_cell.length_c   1.000
_cell.angle_alpha   90.00
_cell.angle_beta   90.00
_cell.angle_gamma   90.00
#
_symmetry.space_group_name_H-M   'P 1'
#
loop_
_entity.id
_entity.type
_entity.pdbx_description
1 polymer ?
#
loop_
_entity_poly.entity_id
_entity_poly.type
_entity_poly.pdbx_seq_one_letter_code
_entity_poly.pdbx_strand_id
1 'polypeptide(L)'
;KALKIYQQHHSRFRTAVQKQLTAFGRALIIDGHSFSASVLPYEAKGNQHLKRPEICLGTDPVFTPDDLLAMANEYFTKAGLEVAVNTPFAGTVVPEPFYSLQDKRVQSLMIEVNRGLYMDERTGKKKETFEEVKYCLQRFLKVLFLQKK
;
A
#
# COMPACT_ATOMS: atom_id res chain seq x y z
N LYS A 1 17.86 -21.68 -3.13
CA LYS A 1 17.71 -20.89 -1.89
C LYS A 1 16.58 -19.86 -2.03
N ALA A 2 16.56 -19.04 -3.09
CA ALA A 2 15.52 -18.02 -3.32
C ALA A 2 14.10 -18.61 -3.37
N LEU A 3 13.87 -19.67 -4.13
CA LEU A 3 12.58 -20.34 -4.25
C LEU A 3 12.00 -20.79 -2.89
N LYS A 4 12.84 -21.30 -1.98
CA LYS A 4 12.41 -21.71 -0.64
C LYS A 4 11.93 -20.51 0.18
N ILE A 5 12.63 -19.38 0.10
CA ILE A 5 12.24 -18.13 0.79
C ILE A 5 10.91 -17.63 0.23
N TYR A 6 10.77 -17.59 -1.08
CA TYR A 6 9.53 -17.22 -1.78
C TYR A 6 8.35 -18.08 -1.32
N GLN A 7 8.50 -19.41 -1.37
CA GLN A 7 7.45 -20.35 -0.96
C GLN A 7 7.06 -20.19 0.52
N GLN A 8 8.04 -20.00 1.41
CA GLN A 8 7.78 -19.76 2.83
C GLN A 8 7.03 -18.44 3.07
N HIS A 9 7.41 -17.37 2.37
CA HIS A 9 6.73 -16.08 2.46
C HIS A 9 5.26 -16.20 2.03
N HIS A 10 5.02 -16.73 0.83
CA HIS A 10 3.66 -16.90 0.31
C HIS A 10 2.80 -17.84 1.15
N SER A 11 3.38 -18.92 1.69
CA SER A 11 2.67 -19.81 2.60
C SER A 11 2.23 -19.10 3.88
N ARG A 12 3.12 -18.32 4.48
CA ARG A 12 2.80 -17.52 5.68
C ARG A 12 1.74 -16.46 5.41
N PHE A 13 1.86 -15.77 4.29
CA PHE A 13 0.90 -14.76 3.88
C PHE A 13 -0.50 -15.36 3.69
N ARG A 14 -0.61 -16.45 2.92
CA ARG A 14 -1.87 -17.20 2.75
C ARG A 14 -2.45 -17.63 4.11
N THR A 15 -1.62 -18.17 4.99
CA THR A 15 -2.06 -18.62 6.32
C THR A 15 -2.59 -17.45 7.16
N ALA A 16 -1.97 -16.28 7.08
CA ALA A 16 -2.43 -15.08 7.79
C ALA A 16 -3.81 -14.65 7.29
N VAL A 17 -4.03 -14.57 5.97
CA VAL A 17 -5.33 -14.26 5.38
C VAL A 17 -6.38 -15.29 5.78
N GLN A 18 -6.06 -16.60 5.68
CA GLN A 18 -6.99 -17.66 6.08
C GLN A 18 -7.41 -17.57 7.55
N LYS A 19 -6.48 -17.24 8.44
CA LYS A 19 -6.80 -17.04 9.88
C LYS A 19 -7.79 -15.89 10.09
N GLN A 20 -7.62 -14.77 9.37
CA GLN A 20 -8.56 -13.66 9.42
C GLN A 20 -9.94 -14.06 8.91
N LEU A 21 -10.02 -14.75 7.78
CA LEU A 21 -11.29 -15.26 7.24
C LEU A 21 -11.99 -16.20 8.20
N THR A 22 -11.24 -17.10 8.85
CA THR A 22 -11.80 -18.04 9.84
C THR A 22 -12.33 -17.32 11.08
N ALA A 23 -11.61 -16.32 11.57
CA ALA A 23 -11.96 -15.62 12.80
C ALA A 23 -13.06 -14.56 12.60
N PHE A 24 -13.09 -13.89 11.45
CA PHE A 24 -13.91 -12.69 11.23
C PHE A 24 -14.77 -12.73 9.96
N GLY A 25 -14.69 -13.79 9.17
CA GLY A 25 -15.41 -13.91 7.89
C GLY A 25 -14.88 -13.00 6.76
N ARG A 26 -13.90 -12.16 7.05
CA ARG A 26 -13.31 -11.20 6.11
C ARG A 26 -11.84 -10.95 6.43
N ALA A 27 -11.07 -10.48 5.45
CA ALA A 27 -9.69 -10.06 5.61
C ALA A 27 -9.41 -8.77 4.83
N LEU A 28 -8.65 -7.85 5.43
CA LEU A 28 -8.13 -6.66 4.74
C LEU A 28 -6.61 -6.74 4.72
N ILE A 29 -6.05 -6.63 3.53
CA ILE A 29 -4.61 -6.55 3.29
C ILE A 29 -4.25 -5.08 3.04
N ILE A 30 -3.30 -4.56 3.80
CA ILE A 30 -2.64 -3.30 3.49
C ILE A 30 -1.24 -3.63 2.98
N ASP A 31 -1.06 -3.41 1.69
CA ASP A 31 0.19 -3.67 0.98
C ASP A 31 1.07 -2.41 1.04
N GLY A 32 1.99 -2.37 1.99
CA GLY A 32 2.79 -1.18 2.33
C GLY A 32 4.09 -1.13 1.57
N HIS A 33 4.28 -0.11 0.73
CA HIS A 33 5.46 0.11 -0.08
C HIS A 33 6.02 1.53 0.07
N SER A 34 7.16 1.78 -0.56
CA SER A 34 7.72 3.12 -0.70
C SER A 34 8.49 3.25 -2.01
N PHE A 35 8.45 4.43 -2.60
CA PHE A 35 9.11 4.72 -3.87
C PHE A 35 10.03 5.95 -3.79
N SER A 36 10.94 6.06 -4.76
CA SER A 36 11.88 7.18 -4.84
C SER A 36 11.17 8.49 -5.16
N ALA A 37 11.59 9.57 -4.52
CA ALA A 37 11.12 10.92 -4.81
C ALA A 37 11.45 11.36 -6.25
N SER A 38 12.58 10.89 -6.77
CA SER A 38 12.98 11.10 -8.16
C SER A 38 12.56 9.94 -9.03
N VAL A 39 12.14 10.24 -10.27
CA VAL A 39 11.86 9.23 -11.28
C VAL A 39 13.16 8.52 -11.65
N LEU A 40 13.18 7.19 -11.53
CA LEU A 40 14.36 6.42 -11.88
C LEU A 40 14.49 6.28 -13.41
N PRO A 41 15.72 6.14 -13.94
CA PRO A 41 15.95 6.13 -15.39
C PRO A 41 15.12 5.10 -16.16
N TYR A 42 14.86 3.93 -15.57
CA TYR A 42 14.05 2.86 -16.17
C TYR A 42 12.54 3.12 -16.12
N GLU A 43 12.08 4.02 -15.23
CA GLU A 43 10.68 4.42 -15.12
C GLU A 43 10.34 5.59 -16.04
N ALA A 44 11.32 6.39 -16.39
CA ALA A 44 11.14 7.71 -16.96
C ALA A 44 10.53 7.72 -18.37
N LYS A 45 10.60 6.63 -19.14
CA LYS A 45 10.19 6.61 -20.57
C LYS A 45 10.47 7.94 -21.30
N GLY A 46 11.61 8.58 -20.99
CA GLY A 46 12.03 9.88 -21.54
C GLY A 46 11.63 11.14 -20.78
N ASN A 47 10.85 11.06 -19.70
CA ASN A 47 10.45 12.23 -18.92
C ASN A 47 10.84 12.10 -17.44
N GLN A 48 12.04 12.54 -17.08
CA GLN A 48 12.57 12.52 -15.70
C GLN A 48 12.04 13.65 -14.80
N HIS A 49 11.27 14.60 -15.34
CA HIS A 49 10.76 15.76 -14.61
C HIS A 49 9.31 15.60 -14.14
N LEU A 50 8.73 14.41 -14.25
CA LEU A 50 7.39 14.15 -13.76
C LEU A 50 7.36 14.33 -12.23
N LYS A 51 6.50 15.25 -11.78
CA LYS A 51 6.20 15.40 -10.37
C LYS A 51 5.57 14.10 -9.84
N ARG A 52 6.09 13.58 -8.76
CA ARG A 52 5.57 12.39 -8.12
C ARG A 52 4.64 12.75 -6.98
N PRO A 53 3.55 12.01 -6.79
CA PRO A 53 2.68 12.21 -5.64
C PRO A 53 3.43 11.92 -4.33
N GLU A 54 2.86 12.34 -3.23
CA GLU A 54 3.37 12.01 -1.89
C GLU A 54 2.89 10.64 -1.43
N ILE A 55 1.65 10.29 -1.79
CA ILE A 55 1.05 8.96 -1.60
C ILE A 55 0.55 8.46 -2.95
N CYS A 56 0.85 7.22 -3.28
CA CYS A 56 0.21 6.52 -4.39
C CYS A 56 -0.63 5.36 -3.84
N LEU A 57 -1.92 5.34 -4.16
CA LEU A 57 -2.83 4.27 -3.81
C LEU A 57 -2.95 3.30 -4.99
N GLY A 58 -2.52 2.06 -4.80
CA GLY A 58 -2.65 1.01 -5.81
C GLY A 58 -3.88 0.15 -5.56
N THR A 59 -4.63 -0.12 -6.61
CA THR A 59 -5.92 -0.83 -6.53
C THR A 59 -5.97 -2.03 -7.47
N ASP A 60 -6.82 -2.98 -7.11
CA ASP A 60 -7.24 -4.10 -7.95
C ASP A 60 -8.75 -4.04 -8.14
N PRO A 61 -9.28 -4.21 -9.37
CA PRO A 61 -10.71 -4.04 -9.65
C PRO A 61 -11.62 -5.05 -8.94
N VAL A 62 -11.07 -6.17 -8.47
CA VAL A 62 -11.83 -7.21 -7.75
C VAL A 62 -11.69 -7.05 -6.24
N PHE A 63 -10.50 -6.66 -5.76
CA PHE A 63 -10.14 -6.74 -4.35
C PHE A 63 -10.07 -5.38 -3.65
N THR A 64 -10.16 -4.26 -4.37
CA THR A 64 -10.21 -2.92 -3.76
C THR A 64 -11.60 -2.33 -3.93
N PRO A 65 -12.47 -2.40 -2.90
CA PRO A 65 -13.78 -1.75 -2.95
C PRO A 65 -13.67 -0.23 -3.06
N ASP A 66 -14.63 0.39 -3.76
CA ASP A 66 -14.66 1.84 -3.99
C ASP A 66 -14.70 2.64 -2.69
N ASP A 67 -15.41 2.16 -1.68
CA ASP A 67 -15.49 2.80 -0.36
C ASP A 67 -14.15 2.79 0.39
N LEU A 68 -13.39 1.71 0.27
CA LEU A 68 -12.04 1.61 0.83
C LEU A 68 -11.08 2.60 0.17
N LEU A 69 -11.12 2.67 -1.17
CA LEU A 69 -10.31 3.62 -1.94
C LEU A 69 -10.69 5.07 -1.61
N ALA A 70 -12.00 5.38 -1.63
CA ALA A 70 -12.50 6.72 -1.34
C ALA A 70 -12.08 7.19 0.06
N MET A 71 -12.20 6.32 1.07
CA MET A 71 -11.80 6.61 2.44
C MET A 71 -10.29 6.87 2.55
N ALA A 72 -9.46 6.05 1.90
CA ALA A 72 -8.00 6.24 1.93
C ALA A 72 -7.59 7.55 1.24
N ASN A 73 -8.17 7.82 0.06
CA ASN A 73 -7.90 9.04 -0.69
C ASN A 73 -8.31 10.29 0.12
N GLU A 74 -9.51 10.29 0.68
CA GLU A 74 -10.01 11.39 1.51
C GLU A 74 -9.14 11.61 2.76
N TYR A 75 -8.73 10.52 3.42
CA TYR A 75 -7.90 10.60 4.62
C TYR A 75 -6.56 11.29 4.35
N PHE A 76 -5.81 10.83 3.35
CA PHE A 76 -4.50 11.39 3.03
C PHE A 76 -4.59 12.79 2.44
N THR A 77 -5.61 13.08 1.63
CA THR A 77 -5.85 14.44 1.10
C THR A 77 -6.19 15.42 2.23
N LYS A 78 -7.03 15.02 3.21
CA LYS A 78 -7.32 15.83 4.40
C LYS A 78 -6.10 16.01 5.32
N ALA A 79 -5.15 15.09 5.28
CA ALA A 79 -3.87 15.25 5.96
C ALA A 79 -2.91 16.21 5.23
N GLY A 80 -3.32 16.81 4.11
CA GLY A 80 -2.54 17.76 3.31
C GLY A 80 -1.56 17.09 2.34
N LEU A 81 -1.67 15.79 2.11
CA LEU A 81 -0.77 15.04 1.22
C LEU A 81 -1.33 14.99 -0.22
N GLU A 82 -0.42 15.08 -1.19
CA GLU A 82 -0.75 14.89 -2.61
C GLU A 82 -0.92 13.40 -2.91
N VAL A 83 -2.14 13.00 -3.29
CA VAL A 83 -2.50 11.61 -3.54
C VAL A 83 -2.74 11.36 -5.02
N ALA A 84 -2.21 10.25 -5.55
CA ALA A 84 -2.57 9.73 -6.85
C ALA A 84 -3.02 8.27 -6.75
N VAL A 85 -3.90 7.87 -7.67
CA VAL A 85 -4.40 6.49 -7.73
C VAL A 85 -3.79 5.79 -8.94
N ASN A 86 -3.19 4.62 -8.72
CA ASN A 86 -2.57 3.79 -9.75
C ASN A 86 -1.48 4.50 -10.59
N THR A 87 -0.92 5.56 -10.08
CA THR A 87 0.15 6.33 -10.74
C THR A 87 1.13 6.87 -9.69
N PRO A 88 2.41 6.55 -9.78
CA PRO A 88 3.11 5.80 -10.85
C PRO A 88 2.98 4.27 -10.74
N PHE A 89 2.45 3.75 -9.64
CA PHE A 89 2.34 2.31 -9.38
C PHE A 89 0.89 1.90 -9.23
N ALA A 90 0.53 0.76 -9.84
CA ALA A 90 -0.82 0.22 -9.82
C ALA A 90 -0.84 -1.20 -9.25
N GLY A 91 -2.03 -1.65 -8.87
CA GLY A 91 -2.23 -2.99 -8.33
C GLY A 91 -2.09 -3.06 -6.82
N THR A 92 -2.35 -4.23 -6.29
CA THR A 92 -2.15 -4.61 -4.88
C THR A 92 -2.02 -6.12 -4.80
N VAL A 93 -1.53 -6.66 -3.68
CA VAL A 93 -1.27 -8.08 -3.54
C VAL A 93 -2.41 -8.82 -2.86
N VAL A 94 -2.81 -9.95 -3.45
CA VAL A 94 -3.69 -10.94 -2.82
C VAL A 94 -3.08 -12.33 -3.02
N PRO A 95 -2.93 -13.15 -1.95
CA PRO A 95 -2.28 -14.45 -2.11
C PRO A 95 -3.21 -15.51 -2.73
N GLU A 96 -2.60 -16.45 -3.43
CA GLU A 96 -3.30 -17.67 -3.86
C GLU A 96 -3.74 -18.53 -2.63
N PRO A 97 -4.91 -19.19 -2.71
CA PRO A 97 -5.82 -19.30 -3.87
C PRO A 97 -6.89 -18.20 -3.94
N PHE A 98 -6.90 -17.23 -3.01
CA PHE A 98 -7.96 -16.21 -2.92
C PHE A 98 -8.02 -15.37 -4.20
N TYR A 99 -6.86 -15.10 -4.82
CA TYR A 99 -6.79 -14.33 -6.06
C TYR A 99 -7.49 -15.06 -7.21
N SER A 100 -7.11 -16.30 -7.48
CA SER A 100 -7.71 -17.11 -8.58
C SER A 100 -9.19 -17.39 -8.37
N LEU A 101 -9.64 -17.51 -7.10
CA LEU A 101 -11.05 -17.73 -6.76
C LEU A 101 -11.87 -16.43 -6.72
N GLN A 102 -11.24 -15.28 -6.90
CA GLN A 102 -11.85 -13.95 -6.74
C GLN A 102 -12.65 -13.83 -5.43
N ASP A 103 -12.07 -14.30 -4.33
CA ASP A 103 -12.73 -14.34 -3.02
C ASP A 103 -12.92 -12.93 -2.45
N LYS A 104 -14.10 -12.36 -2.67
CA LYS A 104 -14.45 -10.98 -2.26
C LYS A 104 -14.49 -10.75 -0.75
N ARG A 105 -14.33 -11.78 0.07
CA ARG A 105 -14.13 -11.63 1.51
C ARG A 105 -12.73 -11.10 1.85
N VAL A 106 -11.80 -11.20 0.87
CA VAL A 106 -10.48 -10.60 0.95
C VAL A 106 -10.51 -9.26 0.24
N GLN A 107 -10.13 -8.22 0.94
CA GLN A 107 -9.93 -6.87 0.39
C GLN A 107 -8.46 -6.51 0.44
N SER A 108 -7.99 -5.70 -0.50
CA SER A 108 -6.59 -5.28 -0.54
C SER A 108 -6.46 -3.85 -1.06
N LEU A 109 -5.54 -3.08 -0.47
CA LEU A 109 -5.17 -1.74 -0.90
C LEU A 109 -3.65 -1.58 -0.77
N MET A 110 -2.99 -1.16 -1.82
CA MET A 110 -1.58 -0.78 -1.76
C MET A 110 -1.44 0.69 -1.37
N ILE A 111 -0.51 0.96 -0.46
CA ILE A 111 -0.13 2.32 -0.05
C ILE A 111 1.37 2.46 -0.31
N GLU A 112 1.70 3.25 -1.31
CA GLU A 112 3.06 3.61 -1.69
C GLU A 112 3.40 5.00 -1.15
N VAL A 113 4.41 5.10 -0.30
CA VAL A 113 4.84 6.36 0.32
C VAL A 113 6.08 6.90 -0.37
N ASN A 114 6.05 8.15 -0.81
CA ASN A 114 7.21 8.83 -1.37
C ASN A 114 8.29 8.98 -0.30
N ARG A 115 9.47 8.38 -0.54
CA ARG A 115 10.59 8.41 0.41
C ARG A 115 11.09 9.81 0.70
N GLY A 116 10.98 10.73 -0.25
CA GLY A 116 11.33 12.12 -0.06
C GLY A 116 10.59 12.83 1.08
N LEU A 117 9.43 12.29 1.52
CA LEU A 117 8.69 12.81 2.67
C LEU A 117 9.41 12.59 3.99
N TYR A 118 10.10 11.47 4.17
CA TYR A 118 10.55 11.03 5.50
C TYR A 118 12.03 10.70 5.59
N MET A 119 12.76 10.67 4.46
CA MET A 119 14.20 10.39 4.48
C MET A 119 14.96 11.16 3.39
N ASP A 120 16.23 11.35 3.61
CA ASP A 120 17.22 11.73 2.60
C ASP A 120 17.66 10.45 1.88
N GLU A 121 17.23 10.27 0.64
CA GLU A 121 17.50 9.04 -0.13
C GLU A 121 18.98 8.86 -0.47
N ARG A 122 19.78 9.93 -0.47
CA ARG A 122 21.22 9.85 -0.73
C ARG A 122 22.00 9.29 0.47
N THR A 123 21.54 9.59 1.69
CA THR A 123 22.26 9.22 2.93
C THR A 123 21.55 8.13 3.72
N GLY A 124 20.26 7.87 3.44
CA GLY A 124 19.39 6.97 4.22
C GLY A 124 18.97 7.57 5.57
N LYS A 125 19.30 8.81 5.87
CA LYS A 125 18.97 9.44 7.16
C LYS A 125 17.50 9.88 7.18
N LYS A 126 16.86 9.74 8.35
CA LYS A 126 15.53 10.27 8.61
C LYS A 126 15.53 11.80 8.51
N LYS A 127 14.46 12.35 7.93
CA LYS A 127 14.14 13.78 7.99
C LYS A 127 13.41 14.11 9.28
N GLU A 128 13.29 15.41 9.60
CA GLU A 128 12.49 15.89 10.73
C GLU A 128 11.01 15.46 10.62
N THR A 129 10.49 15.42 9.40
CA THR A 129 9.13 14.97 9.07
C THR A 129 8.86 13.47 9.24
N PHE A 130 9.87 12.66 9.55
CA PHE A 130 9.73 11.20 9.67
C PHE A 130 8.63 10.77 10.66
N GLU A 131 8.61 11.37 11.84
CA GLU A 131 7.64 11.02 12.89
C GLU A 131 6.22 11.47 12.52
N GLU A 132 6.07 12.58 11.80
CA GLU A 132 4.78 13.06 11.29
C GLU A 132 4.18 12.09 10.27
N VAL A 133 4.98 11.67 9.27
CA VAL A 133 4.55 10.68 8.26
C VAL A 133 4.20 9.35 8.90
N LYS A 134 5.04 8.85 9.81
CA LYS A 134 4.78 7.63 10.56
C LYS A 134 3.46 7.72 11.35
N TYR A 135 3.24 8.84 12.04
CA TYR A 135 2.02 9.06 12.82
C TYR A 135 0.77 9.13 11.93
N CYS A 136 0.87 9.79 10.77
CA CYS A 136 -0.20 9.83 9.78
C CYS A 136 -0.60 8.42 9.34
N LEU A 137 0.36 7.57 8.96
CA LEU A 137 0.10 6.19 8.57
C LEU A 137 -0.49 5.34 9.71
N GLN A 138 0.03 5.49 10.92
CA GLN A 138 -0.49 4.78 12.09
C GLN A 138 -1.94 5.17 12.41
N ARG A 139 -2.30 6.44 12.27
CA ARG A 139 -3.68 6.91 12.45
C ARG A 139 -4.59 6.38 11.37
N PHE A 140 -4.15 6.35 10.12
CA PHE A 140 -4.91 5.74 9.04
C PHE A 140 -5.27 4.29 9.33
N LEU A 141 -4.29 3.48 9.76
CA LEU A 141 -4.54 2.10 10.15
C LEU A 141 -5.56 1.99 11.28
N LYS A 142 -5.50 2.87 12.29
CA LYS A 142 -6.51 2.90 13.37
C LYS A 142 -7.91 3.22 12.85
N VAL A 143 -8.05 4.18 11.92
CA VAL A 143 -9.34 4.49 11.30
C VAL A 143 -9.92 3.28 10.58
N LEU A 144 -9.10 2.56 9.81
CA LEU A 144 -9.50 1.32 9.14
C LEU A 144 -10.04 0.25 10.12
N PHE A 145 -9.41 0.10 11.29
CA PHE A 145 -9.87 -0.85 12.31
C PHE A 145 -11.17 -0.43 13.00
N LEU A 146 -11.40 0.87 13.18
CA LEU A 146 -12.57 1.39 13.90
C LEU A 146 -13.84 1.39 13.05
N GLN A 147 -13.73 1.59 11.74
CA GLN A 147 -14.90 1.62 10.84
C GLN A 147 -15.45 0.23 10.50
N LYS A 148 -14.77 -0.85 10.86
CA LYS A 148 -15.17 -2.23 10.54
C LYS A 148 -15.79 -2.99 11.73
N LYS A 149 -16.22 -2.26 12.77
CA LYS A 149 -17.13 -2.79 13.78
C LYS A 149 -18.57 -2.53 13.30
#